data_b73d45bf80dadc8f2dd507da668f29b2
#
_entry.id   b73d45bf80dadc8f2dd507da668f29b2
#
_cell.length_a   1.000
_cell.length_b   1.000
_cell.length_c   1.000
_cell.angle_alpha   90.00
_cell.angle_beta   90.00
_cell.angle_gamma   90.00
#
_symmetry.space_group_name_H-M   'P 1'
#
loop_
_entity.id
_entity.type
_entity.pdbx_description
1 polymer ?
#
loop_
_entity_poly.entity_id
_entity_poly.type
_entity_poly.pdbx_seq_one_letter_code
_entity_poly.pdbx_strand_id
1 'polypeptide(L)'
;SKKLKEELFYYDVARNLLQDTGIKTKIVKQYLPIMNKLINTYLSSMDFFVNFNIDENFNETIKSRFRDDFTYANFSEGEKMRIDLALLFTWRAIAKMKNSTNTNLLILDEIFDSSLDTDGTDAFLKILGTFDKENVFVISHKQDMLFDKFRHTIKFEKSRNFSKVV
;
A
#
# COMPACT_ATOMS: atom_id res chain seq x y z
N SER A 1 10.62 25.78 -43.87
CA SER A 1 10.31 24.60 -44.70
C SER A 1 9.23 23.77 -43.99
N LYS A 2 8.30 23.19 -44.78
CA LYS A 2 7.17 22.40 -44.28
C LYS A 2 7.65 21.23 -43.40
N LYS A 3 8.74 20.59 -43.83
CA LYS A 3 9.38 19.48 -43.13
C LYS A 3 9.86 19.85 -41.71
N LEU A 4 10.40 21.04 -41.52
CA LEU A 4 10.88 21.51 -40.21
C LEU A 4 9.74 21.78 -39.24
N LYS A 5 8.57 22.23 -39.74
CA LYS A 5 7.38 22.43 -38.93
C LYS A 5 6.77 21.11 -38.46
N GLU A 6 6.80 20.09 -39.33
CA GLU A 6 6.34 18.73 -38.98
C GLU A 6 7.26 18.09 -37.91
N GLU A 7 8.59 18.22 -38.08
CA GLU A 7 9.53 17.73 -37.06
C GLU A 7 9.34 18.43 -35.70
N LEU A 8 9.21 19.75 -35.68
CA LEU A 8 8.94 20.50 -34.45
C LEU A 8 7.64 20.07 -33.80
N PHE A 9 6.58 19.82 -34.56
CA PHE A 9 5.33 19.31 -34.05
C PHE A 9 5.50 17.93 -33.37
N TYR A 10 6.25 17.01 -33.99
CA TYR A 10 6.52 15.70 -33.38
C TYR A 10 7.34 15.81 -32.08
N TYR A 11 8.33 16.72 -32.04
CA TYR A 11 9.10 16.96 -30.83
C TYR A 11 8.25 17.58 -29.71
N ASP A 12 7.35 18.50 -30.03
CA ASP A 12 6.42 19.08 -29.04
C ASP A 12 5.43 18.04 -28.51
N VAL A 13 4.88 17.18 -29.36
CA VAL A 13 4.02 16.08 -28.95
C VAL A 13 4.78 15.10 -28.07
N ALA A 14 5.98 14.69 -28.46
CA ALA A 14 6.82 13.80 -27.66
C ALA A 14 7.17 14.41 -26.29
N ARG A 15 7.53 15.69 -26.27
CA ARG A 15 7.81 16.43 -25.03
C ARG A 15 6.61 16.45 -24.10
N ASN A 16 5.42 16.77 -24.62
CA ASN A 16 4.19 16.80 -23.82
C ASN A 16 3.78 15.42 -23.29
N LEU A 17 4.03 14.36 -24.07
CA LEU A 17 3.76 12.98 -23.65
C LEU A 17 4.74 12.50 -22.56
N LEU A 18 5.99 12.96 -22.60
CA LEU A 18 7.03 12.59 -21.63
C LEU A 18 7.01 13.42 -20.35
N GLN A 19 6.25 14.52 -20.30
CA GLN A 19 6.04 15.27 -19.07
C GLN A 19 5.24 14.43 -18.04
N ASP A 20 5.39 14.75 -16.76
CA ASP A 20 4.68 14.04 -15.68
C ASP A 20 3.16 14.14 -15.80
N THR A 21 2.65 15.20 -16.43
CA THR A 21 1.23 15.39 -16.77
C THR A 21 0.77 14.66 -18.04
N GLY A 22 1.67 13.95 -18.74
CA GLY A 22 1.41 13.30 -20.02
C GLY A 22 0.87 11.86 -19.88
N ILE A 23 1.60 10.90 -20.45
CA ILE A 23 1.19 9.46 -20.48
C ILE A 23 1.03 8.88 -19.08
N LYS A 24 1.93 9.24 -18.15
CA LYS A 24 1.86 8.75 -16.77
C LYS A 24 0.52 9.08 -16.13
N THR A 25 0.11 10.34 -16.20
CA THR A 25 -1.19 10.79 -15.66
C THR A 25 -2.37 10.09 -16.32
N LYS A 26 -2.34 9.90 -17.65
CA LYS A 26 -3.40 9.15 -18.34
C LYS A 26 -3.52 7.71 -17.86
N ILE A 27 -2.37 7.05 -17.65
CA ILE A 27 -2.35 5.67 -17.13
C ILE A 27 -2.90 5.64 -15.71
N VAL A 28 -2.45 6.55 -14.86
CA VAL A 28 -2.90 6.63 -13.46
C VAL A 28 -4.41 6.88 -13.38
N LYS A 29 -4.93 7.82 -14.18
CA LYS A 29 -6.38 8.12 -14.24
C LYS A 29 -7.26 6.90 -14.48
N GLN A 30 -6.80 5.95 -15.29
CA GLN A 30 -7.55 4.71 -15.57
C GLN A 30 -7.66 3.80 -14.34
N TYR A 31 -6.71 3.88 -13.41
CA TYR A 31 -6.67 3.03 -12.21
C TYR A 31 -7.26 3.70 -10.98
N LEU A 32 -7.42 5.03 -10.96
CA LEU A 32 -7.96 5.76 -9.82
C LEU A 32 -9.28 5.19 -9.27
N PRO A 33 -10.29 4.87 -10.11
CA PRO A 33 -11.53 4.28 -9.59
C PRO A 33 -11.30 2.94 -8.89
N ILE A 34 -10.42 2.11 -9.45
CA ILE A 34 -10.08 0.79 -8.89
C ILE A 34 -9.25 0.98 -7.62
N MET A 35 -8.29 1.91 -7.62
CA MET A 35 -7.47 2.24 -6.46
C MET A 35 -8.34 2.70 -5.30
N ASN A 36 -9.19 3.70 -5.52
CA ASN A 36 -10.09 4.22 -4.50
C ASN A 36 -11.01 3.15 -3.92
N LYS A 37 -11.54 2.26 -4.78
CA LYS A 37 -12.33 1.12 -4.33
C LYS A 37 -11.52 0.16 -3.46
N LEU A 38 -10.32 -0.21 -3.88
CA LEU A 38 -9.45 -1.14 -3.15
C LEU A 38 -9.00 -0.57 -1.81
N ILE A 39 -8.57 0.70 -1.77
CA ILE A 39 -8.18 1.38 -0.53
C ILE A 39 -9.32 1.29 0.49
N ASN A 40 -10.53 1.70 0.10
CA ASN A 40 -11.68 1.68 1.00
C ASN A 40 -12.09 0.25 1.40
N THR A 41 -11.89 -0.74 0.53
CA THR A 41 -12.11 -2.15 0.86
C THR A 41 -11.13 -2.61 1.95
N TYR A 42 -9.84 -2.31 1.80
CA TYR A 42 -8.83 -2.67 2.80
C TYR A 42 -9.04 -1.92 4.13
N LEU A 43 -9.36 -0.62 4.08
CA LEU A 43 -9.68 0.16 5.28
C LEU A 43 -10.87 -0.45 6.04
N SER A 44 -11.95 -0.77 5.33
CA SER A 44 -13.13 -1.43 5.92
C SER A 44 -12.79 -2.81 6.51
N SER A 45 -11.88 -3.56 5.88
CA SER A 45 -11.44 -4.87 6.39
C SER A 45 -10.60 -4.74 7.68
N MET A 46 -10.04 -3.56 7.93
CA MET A 46 -9.31 -3.22 9.17
C MET A 46 -10.21 -2.48 10.18
N ASP A 47 -11.53 -2.57 10.05
CA ASP A 47 -12.51 -1.89 10.89
C ASP A 47 -12.31 -0.35 10.95
N PHE A 48 -11.77 0.21 9.86
CA PHE A 48 -11.53 1.65 9.74
C PHE A 48 -12.46 2.24 8.66
N PHE A 49 -13.58 2.78 9.12
CA PHE A 49 -14.69 3.22 8.26
C PHE A 49 -14.58 4.71 7.90
N VAL A 50 -13.69 5.03 7.00
CA VAL A 50 -13.56 6.34 6.37
C VAL A 50 -13.76 6.21 4.87
N ASN A 51 -14.09 7.31 4.21
CA ASN A 51 -14.10 7.39 2.75
C ASN A 51 -12.82 8.09 2.31
N PHE A 52 -11.86 7.30 1.85
CA PHE A 52 -10.58 7.76 1.32
C PHE A 52 -10.67 7.87 -0.19
N ASN A 53 -10.28 9.00 -0.73
CA ASN A 53 -10.25 9.24 -2.16
C ASN A 53 -8.96 9.94 -2.57
N ILE A 54 -8.34 9.45 -3.64
CA ILE A 54 -7.20 10.08 -4.31
C ILE A 54 -7.67 10.64 -5.64
N ASP A 55 -7.32 11.89 -5.93
CA ASP A 55 -7.60 12.55 -7.20
C ASP A 55 -6.49 12.28 -8.25
N GLU A 56 -6.64 12.86 -9.43
CA GLU A 56 -5.72 12.73 -10.56
C GLU A 56 -4.33 13.32 -10.30
N ASN A 57 -4.19 14.19 -9.31
CA ASN A 57 -2.95 14.84 -8.88
C ASN A 57 -2.35 14.17 -7.64
N PHE A 58 -2.91 13.02 -7.23
CA PHE A 58 -2.58 12.34 -5.98
C PHE A 58 -2.87 13.14 -4.70
N ASN A 59 -3.76 14.11 -4.77
CA ASN A 59 -4.26 14.75 -3.57
C ASN A 59 -5.25 13.81 -2.89
N GLU A 60 -5.08 13.64 -1.60
CA GLU A 60 -5.96 12.84 -0.77
C GLU A 60 -7.12 13.66 -0.23
N THR A 61 -8.28 13.04 -0.16
CA THR A 61 -9.45 13.56 0.53
C THR A 61 -10.00 12.45 1.41
N ILE A 62 -10.11 12.70 2.70
CA ILE A 62 -10.59 11.71 3.66
C ILE A 62 -11.84 12.28 4.34
N LYS A 63 -12.94 11.52 4.25
CA LYS A 63 -14.23 11.88 4.87
C LYS A 63 -14.61 10.82 5.90
N SER A 64 -15.01 11.25 7.08
CA SER A 64 -15.60 10.43 8.12
C SER A 64 -17.11 10.70 8.20
N ARG A 65 -17.86 9.79 8.85
CA ARG A 65 -19.32 9.96 9.05
C ARG A 65 -19.71 11.25 9.75
N PHE A 66 -18.81 11.86 10.52
CA PHE A 66 -19.11 13.00 11.39
C PHE A 66 -18.27 14.25 11.12
N ARG A 67 -17.31 14.18 10.17
CA ARG A 67 -16.42 15.32 9.85
C ARG A 67 -16.02 15.22 8.38
N ASP A 68 -16.15 16.35 7.69
CA ASP A 68 -15.95 16.43 6.23
C ASP A 68 -14.52 16.78 5.81
N ASP A 69 -13.67 17.26 6.74
CA ASP A 69 -12.33 17.76 6.41
C ASP A 69 -11.28 17.11 7.31
N PHE A 70 -10.86 15.91 6.94
CA PHE A 70 -9.69 15.27 7.53
C PHE A 70 -8.53 15.29 6.55
N THR A 71 -7.36 15.62 7.06
CA THR A 71 -6.08 15.36 6.40
C THR A 71 -5.40 14.17 7.10
N TYR A 72 -4.51 13.50 6.40
CA TYR A 72 -3.72 12.38 6.96
C TYR A 72 -3.05 12.75 8.29
N ALA A 73 -2.62 14.02 8.45
CA ALA A 73 -1.96 14.49 9.67
C ALA A 73 -2.86 14.46 10.93
N ASN A 74 -4.17 14.45 10.77
CA ASN A 74 -5.13 14.49 11.88
C ASN A 74 -5.37 13.11 12.53
N PHE A 75 -4.88 12.04 11.92
CA PHE A 75 -5.09 10.68 12.41
C PHE A 75 -4.03 10.29 13.45
N SER A 76 -4.43 9.39 14.36
CA SER A 76 -3.51 8.72 15.26
C SER A 76 -2.51 7.84 14.48
N GLU A 77 -1.39 7.48 15.10
CA GLU A 77 -0.39 6.63 14.43
C GLU A 77 -0.95 5.26 14.01
N GLY A 78 -1.85 4.67 14.80
CA GLY A 78 -2.51 3.42 14.45
C GLY A 78 -3.46 3.56 13.25
N GLU A 79 -4.18 4.67 13.14
CA GLU A 79 -5.04 4.97 12.00
C GLU A 79 -4.21 5.26 10.74
N LYS A 80 -3.12 6.01 10.86
CA LYS A 80 -2.16 6.24 9.77
C LYS A 80 -1.60 4.93 9.25
N MET A 81 -1.20 4.02 10.15
CA MET A 81 -0.70 2.70 9.76
C MET A 81 -1.74 1.90 8.96
N ARG A 82 -3.03 1.95 9.33
CA ARG A 82 -4.10 1.31 8.54
C ARG A 82 -4.24 1.91 7.15
N ILE A 83 -4.10 3.23 7.02
CA ILE A 83 -4.11 3.92 5.72
C ILE A 83 -2.91 3.48 4.89
N ASP A 84 -1.71 3.48 5.45
CA ASP A 84 -0.47 3.10 4.76
C ASP A 84 -0.51 1.65 4.27
N LEU A 85 -1.03 0.74 5.09
CA LEU A 85 -1.24 -0.65 4.71
C LEU A 85 -2.28 -0.81 3.58
N ALA A 86 -3.38 -0.07 3.65
CA ALA A 86 -4.40 -0.08 2.59
C ALA A 86 -3.81 0.42 1.27
N LEU A 87 -2.99 1.45 1.30
CA LEU A 87 -2.25 1.96 0.14
C LEU A 87 -1.27 0.93 -0.40
N LEU A 88 -0.45 0.32 0.47
CA LEU A 88 0.53 -0.72 0.10
C LEU A 88 -0.16 -1.89 -0.63
N PHE A 89 -1.23 -2.43 -0.06
CA PHE A 89 -1.95 -3.55 -0.67
C PHE A 89 -2.66 -3.16 -1.96
N THR A 90 -3.17 -1.93 -2.05
CA THR A 90 -3.75 -1.40 -3.28
C THR A 90 -2.71 -1.33 -4.39
N TRP A 91 -1.54 -0.75 -4.13
CA TRP A 91 -0.45 -0.68 -5.10
C TRP A 91 0.00 -2.07 -5.56
N ARG A 92 0.12 -3.01 -4.61
CA ARG A 92 0.45 -4.40 -4.92
C ARG A 92 -0.61 -5.05 -5.82
N ALA A 93 -1.90 -4.86 -5.53
CA ALA A 93 -2.99 -5.39 -6.34
C ALA A 93 -2.98 -4.82 -7.78
N ILE A 94 -2.76 -3.51 -7.92
CA ILE A 94 -2.64 -2.87 -9.23
C ILE A 94 -1.42 -3.39 -10.00
N ALA A 95 -0.27 -3.54 -9.35
CA ALA A 95 0.94 -4.08 -9.97
C ALA A 95 0.71 -5.51 -10.50
N LYS A 96 0.01 -6.35 -9.74
CA LYS A 96 -0.40 -7.70 -10.17
C LYS A 96 -1.34 -7.68 -11.37
N MET A 97 -2.34 -6.81 -11.36
CA MET A 97 -3.29 -6.67 -12.48
C MET A 97 -2.59 -6.29 -13.79
N LYS A 98 -1.50 -5.57 -13.70
CA LYS A 98 -0.69 -5.16 -14.87
C LYS A 98 0.35 -6.19 -15.31
N ASN A 99 0.51 -7.29 -14.61
CA ASN A 99 1.62 -8.23 -14.83
C ASN A 99 3.02 -7.57 -14.81
N SER A 100 3.14 -6.37 -14.24
CA SER A 100 4.41 -5.65 -14.20
C SER A 100 5.39 -6.23 -13.17
N THR A 101 4.86 -6.85 -12.12
CA THR A 101 5.63 -7.56 -11.10
C THR A 101 4.75 -8.66 -10.52
N ASN A 102 4.97 -9.89 -10.96
CA ASN A 102 4.25 -11.05 -10.44
C ASN A 102 5.12 -11.79 -9.42
N THR A 103 5.52 -11.11 -8.34
CA THR A 103 6.19 -11.78 -7.23
C THR A 103 5.14 -12.38 -6.30
N ASN A 104 5.31 -13.66 -5.97
CA ASN A 104 4.51 -14.33 -4.95
C ASN A 104 5.13 -14.19 -3.55
N LEU A 105 5.98 -13.17 -3.34
CA LEU A 105 6.69 -12.90 -2.11
C LEU A 105 6.26 -11.54 -1.55
N LEU A 106 5.94 -11.52 -0.25
CA LEU A 106 5.69 -10.32 0.54
C LEU A 106 6.51 -10.42 1.82
N ILE A 107 7.37 -9.45 2.07
CA ILE A 107 8.15 -9.34 3.29
C ILE A 107 7.67 -8.10 4.02
N LEU A 108 7.26 -8.26 5.27
CA LEU A 108 6.76 -7.23 6.15
C LEU A 108 7.71 -7.14 7.35
N ASP A 109 8.51 -6.10 7.37
CA ASP A 109 9.55 -5.91 8.37
C ASP A 109 9.12 -4.86 9.40
N GLU A 110 9.06 -5.27 10.68
CA GLU A 110 8.74 -4.44 11.85
C GLU A 110 7.38 -3.70 11.79
N ILE A 111 6.48 -4.05 10.86
CA ILE A 111 5.17 -3.38 10.71
C ILE A 111 4.33 -3.50 11.97
N PHE A 112 4.40 -4.66 12.65
CA PHE A 112 3.66 -4.90 13.89
C PHE A 112 4.31 -4.23 15.12
N ASP A 113 5.55 -3.81 15.01
CA ASP A 113 6.31 -3.33 16.17
C ASP A 113 6.00 -1.86 16.49
N SER A 114 5.39 -1.12 15.55
CA SER A 114 5.17 0.30 15.69
C SER A 114 3.83 0.64 16.37
N SER A 115 2.78 0.83 15.59
CA SER A 115 1.61 1.58 16.07
C SER A 115 0.30 0.81 16.03
N LEU A 116 0.33 -0.48 15.62
CA LEU A 116 -0.88 -1.29 15.63
C LEU A 116 -1.21 -1.75 17.04
N ASP A 117 -2.44 -1.49 17.47
CA ASP A 117 -3.07 -2.09 18.64
C ASP A 117 -3.47 -3.55 18.35
N THR A 118 -3.97 -4.25 19.35
CA THR A 118 -4.39 -5.66 19.22
C THR A 118 -5.43 -5.83 18.13
N ASP A 119 -6.44 -4.95 18.09
CA ASP A 119 -7.54 -5.02 17.12
C ASP A 119 -7.04 -4.74 15.70
N GLY A 120 -6.14 -3.76 15.54
CA GLY A 120 -5.48 -3.47 14.26
C GLY A 120 -4.59 -4.61 13.78
N THR A 121 -3.89 -5.26 14.70
CA THR A 121 -3.08 -6.45 14.41
C THR A 121 -3.95 -7.62 13.92
N ASP A 122 -5.04 -7.93 14.61
CA ASP A 122 -5.96 -9.01 14.23
C ASP A 122 -6.65 -8.72 12.87
N ALA A 123 -7.07 -7.48 12.64
CA ALA A 123 -7.64 -7.05 11.37
C ALA A 123 -6.63 -7.19 10.21
N PHE A 124 -5.38 -6.81 10.45
CA PHE A 124 -4.31 -6.95 9.47
C PHE A 124 -4.00 -8.42 9.15
N LEU A 125 -3.93 -9.28 10.16
CA LEU A 125 -3.72 -10.72 9.98
C LEU A 125 -4.84 -11.37 9.17
N LYS A 126 -6.09 -10.90 9.30
CA LYS A 126 -7.20 -11.33 8.44
C LYS A 126 -6.93 -11.01 6.96
N ILE A 127 -6.39 -9.83 6.67
CA ILE A 127 -6.02 -9.45 5.30
C ILE A 127 -4.90 -10.35 4.78
N LEU A 128 -3.87 -10.60 5.58
CA LEU A 128 -2.78 -11.53 5.18
C LEU A 128 -3.31 -12.92 4.88
N GLY A 129 -4.31 -13.39 5.62
CA GLY A 129 -4.99 -14.67 5.36
C GLY A 129 -5.70 -14.75 4.01
N THR A 130 -5.96 -13.63 3.34
CA THR A 130 -6.52 -13.61 1.98
C THR A 130 -5.48 -13.86 0.88
N PHE A 131 -4.19 -13.86 1.21
CA PHE A 131 -3.10 -14.06 0.26
C PHE A 131 -2.73 -15.55 0.10
N ASP A 132 -3.73 -16.40 -0.20
CA ASP A 132 -3.60 -17.87 -0.23
C ASP A 132 -2.49 -18.45 -1.13
N LYS A 133 -2.02 -17.68 -2.10
CA LYS A 133 -1.01 -18.10 -3.08
C LYS A 133 0.32 -17.35 -2.96
N GLU A 134 0.51 -16.64 -1.87
CA GLU A 134 1.69 -15.83 -1.66
C GLU A 134 2.51 -16.33 -0.47
N ASN A 135 3.82 -16.21 -0.58
CA ASN A 135 4.71 -16.43 0.53
C ASN A 135 4.83 -15.12 1.30
N VAL A 136 4.27 -15.08 2.49
CA VAL A 136 4.30 -13.91 3.36
C VAL A 136 5.27 -14.18 4.51
N PHE A 137 6.26 -13.31 4.65
CA PHE A 137 7.20 -13.29 5.77
C PHE A 137 6.94 -12.05 6.60
N VAL A 138 6.76 -12.25 7.89
CA VAL A 138 6.60 -11.20 8.87
C VAL A 138 7.78 -11.23 9.82
N ILE A 139 8.51 -10.11 9.92
CA ILE A 139 9.62 -9.93 10.85
C ILE A 139 9.14 -9.00 11.94
N SER A 140 9.25 -9.42 13.21
CA SER A 140 8.77 -8.66 14.36
C SER A 140 9.52 -9.03 15.62
N HIS A 141 9.64 -8.06 16.51
CA HIS A 141 10.14 -8.23 17.88
C HIS A 141 9.04 -8.54 18.90
N LYS A 142 7.75 -8.38 18.52
CA LYS A 142 6.58 -8.64 19.39
C LYS A 142 6.20 -10.11 19.40
N GLN A 143 7.00 -10.94 20.07
CA GLN A 143 6.78 -12.40 20.13
C GLN A 143 5.41 -12.75 20.73
N ASP A 144 5.02 -12.10 21.82
CA ASP A 144 3.82 -12.44 22.59
C ASP A 144 2.51 -12.24 21.79
N MET A 145 2.49 -11.30 20.86
CA MET A 145 1.30 -11.00 20.06
C MET A 145 1.17 -11.89 18.82
N LEU A 146 2.26 -12.48 18.35
CA LEU A 146 2.32 -13.14 17.04
C LEU A 146 2.57 -14.66 17.14
N PHE A 147 2.90 -15.19 18.33
CA PHE A 147 3.37 -16.57 18.53
C PHE A 147 2.44 -17.63 17.94
N ASP A 148 1.13 -17.51 18.14
CA ASP A 148 0.15 -18.51 17.66
C ASP A 148 -0.57 -18.10 16.35
N LYS A 149 -0.15 -17.02 15.73
CA LYS A 149 -0.86 -16.44 14.58
C LYS A 149 -0.34 -16.97 13.22
N PHE A 150 0.83 -17.61 13.19
CA PHE A 150 1.47 -18.10 11.95
C PHE A 150 1.69 -19.60 12.00
N ARG A 151 1.58 -20.26 10.83
CA ARG A 151 1.81 -21.71 10.70
C ARG A 151 3.26 -22.12 11.00
N HIS A 152 4.19 -21.25 10.66
CA HIS A 152 5.63 -21.50 10.83
C HIS A 152 6.26 -20.26 11.46
N THR A 153 7.08 -20.48 12.46
CA THR A 153 7.83 -19.44 13.15
C THR A 153 9.30 -19.81 13.17
N ILE A 154 10.16 -18.88 12.80
CA ILE A 154 11.61 -19.00 12.92
C ILE A 154 12.04 -18.00 13.99
N LYS A 155 12.58 -18.49 15.10
CA LYS A 155 13.06 -17.65 16.18
C LYS A 155 14.55 -17.45 16.10
N PHE A 156 15.00 -16.21 16.23
CA PHE A 156 16.41 -15.85 16.32
C PHE A 156 16.72 -15.37 17.73
N GLU A 157 17.74 -15.91 18.35
CA GLU A 157 18.25 -15.43 19.63
C GLU A 157 19.70 -14.96 19.51
N LYS A 158 20.00 -13.84 20.15
CA LYS A 158 21.35 -13.29 20.21
C LYS A 158 22.08 -13.84 21.43
N SER A 159 23.16 -14.59 21.21
CA SER A 159 24.04 -15.10 22.25
C SER A 159 25.47 -14.65 21.98
N ARG A 160 26.09 -13.90 22.90
CA ARG A 160 27.48 -13.43 22.81
C ARG A 160 27.84 -12.80 21.45
N ASN A 161 27.06 -11.84 21.00
CA ASN A 161 27.18 -11.16 19.70
C ASN A 161 26.92 -11.99 18.43
N PHE A 162 26.49 -13.23 18.53
CA PHE A 162 26.08 -14.07 17.41
C PHE A 162 24.58 -14.35 17.47
N SER A 163 23.92 -14.27 16.31
CA SER A 163 22.52 -14.69 16.18
C SER A 163 22.45 -16.19 15.88
N LYS A 164 21.56 -16.89 16.54
CA LYS A 164 21.29 -18.32 16.34
C LYS A 164 19.80 -18.52 16.07
N VAL A 165 19.48 -19.48 15.20
CA VAL A 165 18.11 -19.98 15.04
C VAL A 165 17.84 -20.95 16.18
N VAL A 166 16.63 -20.84 16.79
CA VAL A 166 16.22 -21.61 17.97
C VAL A 166 14.91 -22.32 17.69
#